data_e677e7665bc22599827e762eb01d02f1
#
_entry.id   e677e7665bc22599827e762eb01d02f1
#
_cell.length_a   1.000
_cell.length_b   1.000
_cell.length_c   1.000
_cell.angle_alpha   90.00
_cell.angle_beta   90.00
_cell.angle_gamma   90.00
#
_symmetry.space_group_name_H-M   'P 1'
#
loop_
_entity.id
_entity.type
_entity.pdbx_description
1 polymer ?
#
loop_
_entity_poly.entity_id
_entity_poly.type
_entity_poly.pdbx_seq_one_letter_code
_entity_poly.pdbx_strand_id
1 'polypeptide(L)'
;MENPRPKVINLRKHLYLGLLALRLAAATCAAQPTNPPAAGNPSTNATNSVNPSNPNQTMTFPFQRTDEEWRKILTPEQYQVLREAGTERAFTGKYWNMKEPGVYRCAACGAVLFTSRDKFDSGCGWPSFSDLAAKGVVVERSDTSHGMRRTEVLCANCGSHLGHVFEDGPAPTGLRYCINSVSIDFSDTNQLGEKAPEKK
;
A
#
# COMPACT_ATOMS: atom_id res chain seq x y z
N MET A 1 -12.12 32.44 54.81
CA MET A 1 -11.25 32.22 53.63
C MET A 1 -12.17 31.91 52.46
N GLU A 2 -12.45 32.94 51.66
CA GLU A 2 -13.40 32.87 50.54
C GLU A 2 -12.71 32.37 49.26
N ASN A 3 -13.40 31.47 48.55
CA ASN A 3 -12.95 30.90 47.30
C ASN A 3 -13.52 31.72 46.11
N PRO A 4 -12.71 32.30 45.20
CA PRO A 4 -13.24 33.12 44.12
C PRO A 4 -13.75 32.25 42.96
N ARG A 5 -14.95 32.57 42.46
CA ARG A 5 -15.63 31.95 41.32
C ARG A 5 -15.00 32.39 39.99
N PRO A 6 -14.96 31.53 38.96
CA PRO A 6 -14.45 31.89 37.66
C PRO A 6 -15.43 32.76 36.86
N LYS A 7 -14.88 33.73 36.13
CA LYS A 7 -15.62 34.67 35.26
C LYS A 7 -16.04 33.99 33.94
N VAL A 8 -17.31 34.14 33.60
CA VAL A 8 -17.91 33.73 32.33
C VAL A 8 -17.53 34.73 31.23
N ILE A 9 -16.90 34.26 30.18
CA ILE A 9 -16.58 35.07 28.99
C ILE A 9 -17.72 34.93 27.96
N ASN A 10 -18.29 36.07 27.62
CA ASN A 10 -19.42 36.23 26.73
C ASN A 10 -18.96 36.18 25.23
N LEU A 11 -19.43 35.13 24.50
CA LEU A 11 -19.11 34.97 23.08
C LEU A 11 -20.06 35.75 22.19
N ARG A 12 -19.58 36.84 21.62
CA ARG A 12 -20.34 37.66 20.65
C ARG A 12 -20.45 36.95 19.30
N LYS A 13 -21.69 36.75 18.85
CA LYS A 13 -22.11 36.34 17.52
C LYS A 13 -21.73 37.39 16.48
N HIS A 14 -20.97 37.04 15.46
CA HIS A 14 -20.92 37.78 14.21
C HIS A 14 -21.52 36.93 13.10
N LEU A 15 -22.70 37.39 12.68
CA LEU A 15 -23.43 36.94 11.51
C LEU A 15 -22.83 37.66 10.28
N TYR A 16 -22.28 36.96 9.31
CA TYR A 16 -21.98 37.50 7.98
C TYR A 16 -22.85 36.83 6.93
N LEU A 17 -23.75 37.64 6.41
CA LEU A 17 -24.54 37.41 5.21
C LEU A 17 -23.70 37.84 3.99
N GLY A 18 -23.52 37.00 2.99
CA GLY A 18 -22.75 37.30 1.78
C GLY A 18 -23.16 36.48 0.58
N LEU A 19 -24.10 36.97 -0.13
CA LEU A 19 -24.48 36.88 -1.57
C LEU A 19 -23.92 35.75 -2.43
N LEU A 20 -24.89 35.02 -2.93
CA LEU A 20 -24.94 34.13 -4.10
C LEU A 20 -24.57 34.88 -5.39
N ALA A 21 -23.58 34.45 -6.14
CA ALA A 21 -23.38 34.83 -7.54
C ALA A 21 -23.21 33.57 -8.39
N LEU A 22 -24.31 33.23 -9.05
CA LEU A 22 -24.43 32.19 -10.07
C LEU A 22 -23.77 32.72 -11.37
N ARG A 23 -22.68 32.04 -11.84
CA ARG A 23 -22.15 32.22 -13.19
C ARG A 23 -22.24 30.92 -13.97
N LEU A 24 -23.16 30.86 -14.92
CA LEU A 24 -23.19 29.93 -16.04
C LEU A 24 -22.00 30.25 -16.95
N ALA A 25 -21.17 29.25 -17.27
CA ALA A 25 -20.22 29.32 -18.36
C ALA A 25 -20.47 28.13 -19.30
N ALA A 26 -20.79 28.48 -20.54
CA ALA A 26 -21.10 27.56 -21.64
C ALA A 26 -19.85 26.77 -22.08
N ALA A 27 -20.03 25.49 -22.31
CA ALA A 27 -19.02 24.61 -22.89
C ALA A 27 -18.93 24.85 -24.41
N THR A 28 -17.78 25.33 -24.87
CA THR A 28 -17.40 25.28 -26.30
C THR A 28 -16.50 24.05 -26.53
N CYS A 29 -17.00 23.18 -27.39
CA CYS A 29 -16.29 22.01 -27.89
C CYS A 29 -15.22 22.50 -28.89
N ALA A 30 -13.92 22.28 -28.58
CA ALA A 30 -12.81 22.55 -29.49
C ALA A 30 -12.13 21.21 -29.83
N ALA A 31 -11.99 20.96 -31.15
CA ALA A 31 -11.39 19.77 -31.75
C ALA A 31 -9.89 19.67 -31.43
N GLN A 32 -9.42 18.44 -31.21
CA GLN A 32 -8.00 18.11 -30.99
C GLN A 32 -7.24 18.03 -32.33
N PRO A 33 -5.98 18.50 -32.37
CA PRO A 33 -5.10 18.25 -33.51
C PRO A 33 -4.43 16.86 -33.40
N THR A 34 -4.43 16.14 -34.51
CA THR A 34 -3.74 14.86 -34.71
C THR A 34 -2.23 15.08 -34.88
N ASN A 35 -1.41 14.39 -34.04
CA ASN A 35 0.05 14.36 -34.20
C ASN A 35 0.50 13.19 -35.12
N PRO A 36 1.53 13.40 -35.94
CA PRO A 36 2.12 12.34 -36.80
C PRO A 36 3.05 11.39 -35.99
N PRO A 37 3.36 10.18 -36.54
CA PRO A 37 4.14 9.18 -35.84
C PRO A 37 5.64 9.51 -35.84
N ALA A 38 6.28 9.46 -34.68
CA ALA A 38 7.72 9.56 -34.52
C ALA A 38 8.38 8.17 -34.58
N ALA A 39 9.47 8.10 -35.33
CA ALA A 39 10.27 6.93 -35.63
C ALA A 39 10.98 6.35 -34.41
N GLY A 40 11.20 5.02 -34.43
CA GLY A 40 11.74 4.24 -33.35
C GLY A 40 13.23 4.43 -33.05
N ASN A 41 13.56 4.07 -31.78
CA ASN A 41 14.89 3.63 -31.39
C ASN A 41 14.76 2.42 -30.47
N PRO A 42 15.53 1.34 -30.65
CA PRO A 42 15.45 0.16 -29.79
C PRO A 42 16.29 0.37 -28.54
N SER A 43 15.67 0.49 -27.39
CA SER A 43 16.35 0.37 -26.11
C SER A 43 15.82 -0.87 -25.40
N THR A 44 16.71 -1.85 -25.28
CA THR A 44 16.51 -3.10 -24.57
C THR A 44 16.42 -2.85 -23.07
N ASN A 45 15.20 -2.78 -22.55
CA ASN A 45 14.95 -3.00 -21.14
C ASN A 45 13.89 -4.10 -21.02
N ALA A 46 14.30 -5.25 -20.49
CA ALA A 46 13.42 -6.36 -20.17
C ALA A 46 12.45 -5.94 -19.06
N THR A 47 11.36 -5.29 -19.44
CA THR A 47 10.20 -5.13 -18.56
C THR A 47 9.42 -6.43 -18.64
N ASN A 48 9.32 -7.16 -17.52
CA ASN A 48 8.39 -8.27 -17.35
C ASN A 48 6.96 -7.74 -17.49
N SER A 49 6.50 -7.58 -18.73
CA SER A 49 5.12 -7.26 -19.07
C SER A 49 4.29 -8.53 -18.92
N VAL A 50 3.61 -8.67 -17.81
CA VAL A 50 2.59 -9.71 -17.64
C VAL A 50 1.40 -9.31 -18.51
N ASN A 51 1.13 -10.08 -19.58
CA ASN A 51 -0.07 -9.92 -20.38
C ASN A 51 -1.27 -10.52 -19.62
N PRO A 52 -2.25 -9.72 -19.16
CA PRO A 52 -3.36 -10.21 -18.32
C PRO A 52 -4.34 -11.14 -19.04
N SER A 53 -4.13 -11.41 -20.34
CA SER A 53 -5.08 -12.16 -21.18
C SER A 53 -4.76 -13.65 -21.35
N ASN A 54 -3.73 -14.18 -20.69
CA ASN A 54 -3.41 -15.62 -20.79
C ASN A 54 -3.55 -16.31 -19.42
N PRO A 55 -4.64 -17.07 -19.18
CA PRO A 55 -4.88 -17.73 -17.89
C PRO A 55 -3.88 -18.87 -17.57
N ASN A 56 -2.96 -19.18 -18.46
CA ASN A 56 -1.99 -20.29 -18.31
C ASN A 56 -0.54 -19.80 -18.10
N GLN A 57 -0.30 -18.50 -17.89
CA GLN A 57 1.02 -18.00 -17.53
C GLN A 57 1.25 -18.19 -16.02
N THR A 58 2.02 -19.21 -15.65
CA THR A 58 2.57 -19.33 -14.31
C THR A 58 3.48 -18.13 -14.05
N MET A 59 3.14 -17.29 -13.08
CA MET A 59 4.00 -16.18 -12.67
C MET A 59 5.32 -16.74 -12.17
N THR A 60 6.42 -16.34 -12.78
CA THR A 60 7.77 -16.68 -12.32
C THR A 60 8.33 -15.51 -11.51
N PHE A 61 8.87 -15.79 -10.34
CA PHE A 61 9.46 -14.80 -9.45
C PHE A 61 10.97 -14.97 -9.41
N PRO A 62 11.76 -13.88 -9.27
CA PRO A 62 13.23 -13.96 -9.24
C PRO A 62 13.79 -14.86 -8.13
N PHE A 63 13.17 -14.84 -6.96
CA PHE A 63 13.57 -15.64 -5.82
C PHE A 63 12.59 -16.79 -5.60
N GLN A 64 13.04 -18.02 -5.85
CA GLN A 64 12.22 -19.22 -5.76
C GLN A 64 12.87 -20.23 -4.78
N ARG A 65 12.02 -20.95 -4.09
CA ARG A 65 12.36 -22.10 -3.23
C ARG A 65 11.29 -23.18 -3.37
N THR A 66 11.65 -24.41 -3.06
CA THR A 66 10.67 -25.49 -2.95
C THR A 66 9.82 -25.31 -1.68
N ASP A 67 8.70 -26.00 -1.61
CA ASP A 67 7.83 -25.95 -0.43
C ASP A 67 8.54 -26.47 0.83
N GLU A 68 9.39 -27.50 0.68
CA GLU A 68 10.20 -28.03 1.77
C GLU A 68 11.22 -27.01 2.28
N GLU A 69 11.84 -26.23 1.38
CA GLU A 69 12.75 -25.16 1.76
C GLU A 69 12.04 -24.01 2.48
N TRP A 70 10.84 -23.62 1.99
CA TRP A 70 10.02 -22.62 2.67
C TRP A 70 9.62 -23.06 4.07
N ARG A 71 9.19 -24.32 4.25
CA ARG A 71 8.83 -24.86 5.56
C ARG A 71 9.99 -24.95 6.55
N LYS A 72 11.24 -24.97 6.07
CA LYS A 72 12.44 -24.96 6.94
C LYS A 72 12.78 -23.57 7.48
N ILE A 73 12.44 -22.49 6.75
CA ILE A 73 12.84 -21.12 7.10
C ILE A 73 11.69 -20.27 7.64
N LEU A 74 10.44 -20.61 7.32
CA LEU A 74 9.26 -19.91 7.79
C LEU A 74 8.67 -20.64 9.01
N THR A 75 8.12 -19.86 9.96
CA THR A 75 7.29 -20.47 11.00
C THR A 75 6.02 -21.05 10.37
N PRO A 76 5.33 -21.99 11.04
CA PRO A 76 4.05 -22.53 10.52
C PRO A 76 3.03 -21.43 10.19
N GLU A 77 2.91 -20.40 11.02
CA GLU A 77 2.00 -19.25 10.79
C GLU A 77 2.45 -18.43 9.56
N GLN A 78 3.75 -18.11 9.45
CA GLN A 78 4.30 -17.45 8.28
C GLN A 78 4.06 -18.25 7.01
N TYR A 79 4.30 -19.57 7.04
CA TYR A 79 4.05 -20.42 5.88
C TYR A 79 2.58 -20.39 5.45
N GLN A 80 1.64 -20.52 6.40
CA GLN A 80 0.22 -20.47 6.14
C GLN A 80 -0.18 -19.15 5.47
N VAL A 81 0.33 -18.01 5.94
CA VAL A 81 -0.02 -16.70 5.38
C VAL A 81 0.72 -16.45 4.07
N LEU A 82 2.05 -16.60 4.04
CA LEU A 82 2.88 -16.21 2.90
C LEU A 82 2.78 -17.18 1.71
N ARG A 83 2.53 -18.47 1.95
CA ARG A 83 2.55 -19.51 0.90
C ARG A 83 1.18 -20.12 0.60
N GLU A 84 0.29 -20.15 1.60
CA GLU A 84 -1.06 -20.70 1.45
C GLU A 84 -2.13 -19.60 1.38
N ALA A 85 -1.72 -18.32 1.22
CA ALA A 85 -2.59 -17.14 1.13
C ALA A 85 -3.58 -17.01 2.31
N GLY A 86 -3.13 -17.38 3.51
CA GLY A 86 -3.89 -17.21 4.75
C GLY A 86 -3.98 -15.74 5.19
N THR A 87 -4.76 -15.51 6.23
CA THR A 87 -4.89 -14.18 6.85
C THR A 87 -4.78 -14.33 8.37
N GLU A 88 -3.92 -13.51 9.00
CA GLU A 88 -3.83 -13.44 10.45
C GLU A 88 -5.09 -12.79 11.05
N ARG A 89 -5.37 -13.04 12.34
CA ARG A 89 -6.51 -12.41 13.02
C ARG A 89 -6.26 -10.91 13.16
N ALA A 90 -7.28 -10.09 12.91
CA ALA A 90 -7.23 -8.63 13.10
C ALA A 90 -6.85 -8.26 14.53
N PHE A 91 -6.08 -7.19 14.71
CA PHE A 91 -5.61 -6.61 15.98
C PHE A 91 -4.65 -7.51 16.78
N THR A 92 -4.15 -8.62 16.22
CA THR A 92 -3.22 -9.52 16.92
C THR A 92 -1.80 -9.45 16.38
N GLY A 93 -1.63 -8.97 15.15
CA GLY A 93 -0.32 -8.89 14.50
C GLY A 93 0.60 -7.85 15.16
N LYS A 94 1.92 -8.05 15.05
CA LYS A 94 2.94 -7.24 15.72
C LYS A 94 2.93 -5.77 15.26
N TYR A 95 2.55 -5.48 14.01
CA TYR A 95 2.79 -4.18 13.38
C TYR A 95 1.52 -3.38 13.08
N TRP A 96 0.32 -3.83 13.46
CA TRP A 96 -0.92 -3.16 13.12
C TRP A 96 -0.96 -1.70 13.63
N ASN A 97 -0.50 -1.44 14.86
CA ASN A 97 -0.47 -0.11 15.49
C ASN A 97 0.95 0.48 15.67
N MET A 98 1.98 -0.16 15.10
CA MET A 98 3.37 0.30 15.20
C MET A 98 3.55 1.64 14.48
N LYS A 99 4.28 2.59 15.13
CA LYS A 99 4.55 3.96 14.62
C LYS A 99 6.04 4.26 14.52
N GLU A 100 6.90 3.31 14.85
CA GLU A 100 8.34 3.49 14.81
C GLU A 100 8.85 3.78 13.39
N PRO A 101 9.83 4.73 13.24
CA PRO A 101 10.40 5.03 11.94
C PRO A 101 11.27 3.88 11.44
N GLY A 102 11.02 3.44 10.19
CA GLY A 102 11.76 2.32 9.63
C GLY A 102 11.19 1.83 8.31
N VAL A 103 11.67 0.68 7.88
CA VAL A 103 11.23 -0.01 6.66
C VAL A 103 10.62 -1.37 6.99
N TYR A 104 9.65 -1.76 6.18
CA TYR A 104 8.99 -3.07 6.25
C TYR A 104 9.45 -3.91 5.07
N ARG A 105 10.00 -5.09 5.38
CA ARG A 105 10.56 -6.04 4.42
C ARG A 105 9.67 -7.27 4.31
N CYS A 106 9.71 -7.95 3.18
CA CYS A 106 9.08 -9.27 3.04
C CYS A 106 9.73 -10.26 4.01
N ALA A 107 8.95 -10.89 4.88
CA ALA A 107 9.44 -11.84 5.87
C ALA A 107 10.05 -13.11 5.23
N ALA A 108 9.67 -13.44 3.99
CA ALA A 108 10.19 -14.60 3.29
C ALA A 108 11.53 -14.35 2.56
N CYS A 109 11.74 -13.15 1.98
CA CYS A 109 12.91 -12.90 1.13
C CYS A 109 13.69 -11.62 1.45
N GLY A 110 13.25 -10.81 2.42
CA GLY A 110 13.93 -9.59 2.85
C GLY A 110 13.78 -8.38 1.94
N ALA A 111 13.07 -8.48 0.81
CA ALA A 111 12.86 -7.35 -0.10
C ALA A 111 12.12 -6.20 0.61
N VAL A 112 12.56 -4.95 0.42
CA VAL A 112 11.89 -3.76 0.98
C VAL A 112 10.57 -3.54 0.27
N LEU A 113 9.48 -3.42 1.02
CA LEU A 113 8.12 -3.31 0.48
C LEU A 113 7.48 -1.96 0.82
N PHE A 114 7.56 -1.53 2.08
CA PHE A 114 6.90 -0.33 2.59
C PHE A 114 7.82 0.46 3.51
N THR A 115 7.44 1.71 3.77
CA THR A 115 8.11 2.57 4.76
C THR A 115 7.13 3.04 5.83
N SER A 116 7.63 3.38 7.01
CA SER A 116 6.83 3.95 8.09
C SER A 116 6.18 5.29 7.73
N ARG A 117 6.73 6.02 6.75
CA ARG A 117 6.17 7.30 6.26
C ARG A 117 4.82 7.14 5.59
N ASP A 118 4.61 5.98 4.96
CA ASP A 118 3.39 5.67 4.23
C ASP A 118 2.40 4.86 5.08
N LYS A 119 2.81 4.46 6.31
CA LYS A 119 1.96 3.72 7.23
C LYS A 119 0.96 4.65 7.93
N PHE A 120 -0.30 4.24 7.96
CA PHE A 120 -1.37 4.97 8.65
C PHE A 120 -2.28 4.03 9.44
N ASP A 121 -3.06 4.61 10.35
CA ASP A 121 -4.08 3.88 11.10
C ASP A 121 -5.41 3.89 10.32
N SER A 122 -5.78 2.74 9.79
CA SER A 122 -7.04 2.55 9.06
C SER A 122 -8.16 2.01 9.93
N GLY A 123 -7.88 1.65 11.19
CA GLY A 123 -8.83 1.02 12.10
C GLY A 123 -9.20 -0.44 11.75
N CYS A 124 -8.63 -1.03 10.68
CA CYS A 124 -9.00 -2.38 10.24
C CYS A 124 -8.35 -3.52 11.04
N GLY A 125 -7.31 -3.21 11.85
CA GLY A 125 -6.61 -4.19 12.68
C GLY A 125 -5.44 -4.89 12.01
N TRP A 126 -5.03 -4.45 10.81
CA TRP A 126 -3.83 -4.86 10.10
C TRP A 126 -2.95 -3.65 9.74
N PRO A 127 -1.62 -3.83 9.57
CA PRO A 127 -0.76 -2.79 9.04
C PRO A 127 -1.30 -2.25 7.71
N SER A 128 -1.48 -0.93 7.62
CA SER A 128 -2.03 -0.26 6.44
C SER A 128 -1.04 0.77 5.92
N PHE A 129 -0.80 0.75 4.61
CA PHE A 129 0.13 1.66 3.93
C PHE A 129 -0.56 2.33 2.75
N SER A 130 -0.29 3.62 2.56
CA SER A 130 -0.88 4.41 1.47
C SER A 130 -0.07 4.33 0.17
N ASP A 131 1.17 3.84 0.23
CA ASP A 131 2.04 3.73 -0.94
C ASP A 131 3.13 2.68 -0.71
N LEU A 132 3.80 2.27 -1.79
CA LEU A 132 4.91 1.34 -1.82
C LEU A 132 6.25 2.05 -1.56
N ALA A 133 7.25 1.35 -1.03
CA ALA A 133 8.61 1.88 -0.87
C ALA A 133 9.27 2.27 -2.21
N ALA A 134 8.95 1.54 -3.28
CA ALA A 134 9.36 1.80 -4.66
C ALA A 134 8.38 1.15 -5.63
N LYS A 135 8.38 1.61 -6.89
CA LYS A 135 7.57 0.97 -7.95
C LYS A 135 8.07 -0.45 -8.22
N GLY A 136 7.13 -1.38 -8.43
CA GLY A 136 7.42 -2.75 -8.84
C GLY A 136 7.91 -3.68 -7.72
N VAL A 137 7.83 -3.27 -6.44
CA VAL A 137 8.16 -4.16 -5.30
C VAL A 137 7.06 -5.16 -4.98
N VAL A 138 5.86 -4.95 -5.51
CA VAL A 138 4.73 -5.88 -5.40
C VAL A 138 4.14 -6.19 -6.78
N VAL A 139 3.43 -7.31 -6.86
CA VAL A 139 2.57 -7.70 -7.98
C VAL A 139 1.15 -7.80 -7.46
N GLU A 140 0.20 -7.28 -8.23
CA GLU A 140 -1.22 -7.35 -7.93
C GLU A 140 -1.89 -8.45 -8.75
N ARG A 141 -2.79 -9.19 -8.12
CA ARG A 141 -3.52 -10.29 -8.73
C ARG A 141 -5.00 -10.26 -8.31
N SER A 142 -5.90 -10.53 -9.26
CA SER A 142 -7.33 -10.67 -8.94
C SER A 142 -7.54 -11.87 -8.00
N ASP A 143 -8.26 -11.64 -6.90
CA ASP A 143 -8.66 -12.66 -5.94
C ASP A 143 -10.19 -12.72 -5.86
N THR A 144 -10.76 -13.89 -6.21
CA THR A 144 -12.20 -14.15 -6.16
C THR A 144 -12.56 -15.17 -5.09
N SER A 145 -11.63 -15.50 -4.20
CA SER A 145 -11.86 -16.45 -3.10
C SER A 145 -12.93 -15.93 -2.12
N HIS A 146 -13.52 -16.85 -1.37
CA HIS A 146 -14.53 -16.56 -0.34
C HIS A 146 -15.76 -15.76 -0.84
N GLY A 147 -16.07 -15.82 -2.15
CA GLY A 147 -17.19 -15.07 -2.75
C GLY A 147 -16.97 -13.56 -2.84
N MET A 148 -15.76 -13.07 -2.58
CA MET A 148 -15.37 -11.66 -2.68
C MET A 148 -14.64 -11.37 -4.00
N ARG A 149 -14.59 -10.09 -4.38
CA ARG A 149 -13.74 -9.61 -5.49
C ARG A 149 -12.75 -8.62 -4.90
N ARG A 150 -11.49 -9.00 -4.84
CA ARG A 150 -10.42 -8.22 -4.22
C ARG A 150 -9.18 -8.23 -5.13
N THR A 151 -8.25 -7.35 -4.84
CA THR A 151 -6.91 -7.34 -5.45
C THR A 151 -5.90 -7.79 -4.42
N GLU A 152 -5.37 -8.99 -4.62
CA GLU A 152 -4.30 -9.58 -3.80
C GLU A 152 -2.97 -8.91 -4.09
N VAL A 153 -2.17 -8.71 -3.06
CA VAL A 153 -0.82 -8.14 -3.12
C VAL A 153 0.22 -9.22 -2.81
N LEU A 154 1.12 -9.45 -3.76
CA LEU A 154 2.22 -10.41 -3.68
C LEU A 154 3.56 -9.69 -3.69
N CYS A 155 4.57 -10.23 -2.99
CA CYS A 155 5.95 -9.77 -3.12
C CYS A 155 6.47 -10.03 -4.55
N ALA A 156 6.91 -9.00 -5.25
CA ALA A 156 7.41 -9.13 -6.62
C ALA A 156 8.70 -9.97 -6.73
N ASN A 157 9.46 -10.10 -5.62
CA ASN A 157 10.69 -10.88 -5.60
C ASN A 157 10.46 -12.38 -5.42
N CYS A 158 9.53 -12.80 -4.55
CA CYS A 158 9.36 -14.22 -4.18
C CYS A 158 7.94 -14.77 -4.31
N GLY A 159 6.97 -13.95 -4.73
CA GLY A 159 5.57 -14.35 -4.90
C GLY A 159 4.82 -14.63 -3.61
N SER A 160 5.38 -14.30 -2.46
CA SER A 160 4.69 -14.49 -1.17
C SER A 160 3.47 -13.59 -1.05
N HIS A 161 2.37 -14.15 -0.57
CA HIS A 161 1.15 -13.41 -0.24
C HIS A 161 1.42 -12.40 0.88
N LEU A 162 1.05 -11.16 0.68
CA LEU A 162 1.22 -10.09 1.67
C LEU A 162 -0.11 -9.65 2.28
N GLY A 163 -1.15 -9.58 1.49
CA GLY A 163 -2.46 -9.07 1.85
C GLY A 163 -3.24 -8.63 0.61
N HIS A 164 -3.98 -7.52 0.73
CA HIS A 164 -4.82 -6.98 -0.34
C HIS A 164 -4.69 -5.46 -0.43
N VAL A 165 -4.97 -4.90 -1.60
CA VAL A 165 -5.06 -3.46 -1.82
C VAL A 165 -6.51 -3.05 -2.09
N PHE A 166 -6.90 -1.88 -1.55
CA PHE A 166 -8.23 -1.27 -1.63
C PHE A 166 -8.11 0.19 -2.06
N GLU A 167 -9.18 0.73 -2.66
CA GLU A 167 -9.27 2.12 -3.12
C GLU A 167 -9.93 3.05 -2.09
N ASP A 168 -9.72 2.78 -0.81
CA ASP A 168 -10.28 3.51 0.34
C ASP A 168 -9.19 4.13 1.23
N GLY A 169 -8.01 4.33 0.67
CA GLY A 169 -6.86 4.92 1.35
C GLY A 169 -6.85 6.46 1.32
N PRO A 170 -5.89 7.09 2.01
CA PRO A 170 -5.73 8.53 2.03
C PRO A 170 -5.13 9.08 0.72
N ALA A 171 -5.36 10.37 0.45
CA ALA A 171 -4.65 11.08 -0.60
C ALA A 171 -3.12 11.06 -0.34
N PRO A 172 -2.27 11.12 -1.37
CA PRO A 172 -2.59 11.40 -2.77
C PRO A 172 -2.98 10.15 -3.59
N THR A 173 -2.65 8.92 -3.12
CA THR A 173 -2.84 7.70 -3.92
C THR A 173 -4.28 7.19 -3.91
N GLY A 174 -5.02 7.43 -2.82
CA GLY A 174 -6.33 6.82 -2.58
C GLY A 174 -6.25 5.32 -2.29
N LEU A 175 -5.04 4.74 -2.22
CA LEU A 175 -4.83 3.31 -2.00
C LEU A 175 -4.59 2.98 -0.53
N ARG A 176 -5.07 1.82 -0.12
CA ARG A 176 -4.76 1.20 1.15
C ARG A 176 -4.27 -0.24 0.94
N TYR A 177 -2.97 -0.43 1.10
CA TYR A 177 -2.35 -1.75 1.18
C TYR A 177 -2.57 -2.30 2.59
N CYS A 178 -3.48 -3.25 2.74
CA CYS A 178 -3.82 -3.92 4.00
C CYS A 178 -2.99 -5.21 4.07
N ILE A 179 -1.98 -5.24 4.93
CA ILE A 179 -0.91 -6.23 4.90
C ILE A 179 -0.91 -7.04 6.21
N ASN A 180 -0.71 -8.37 6.12
CA ASN A 180 -0.53 -9.20 7.30
C ASN A 180 0.78 -8.86 8.01
N SER A 181 0.77 -8.70 9.33
CA SER A 181 1.98 -8.46 10.12
C SER A 181 2.99 -9.60 9.97
N VAL A 182 2.52 -10.85 9.91
CA VAL A 182 3.40 -12.02 9.77
C VAL A 182 4.06 -12.11 8.40
N SER A 183 3.54 -11.38 7.40
CA SER A 183 4.12 -11.32 6.05
C SER A 183 5.29 -10.35 5.92
N ILE A 184 5.53 -9.53 6.93
CA ILE A 184 6.55 -8.47 6.91
C ILE A 184 7.40 -8.49 8.16
N ASP A 185 8.67 -8.06 8.01
CA ASP A 185 9.59 -7.77 9.10
C ASP A 185 9.92 -6.29 9.12
N PHE A 186 10.03 -5.71 10.31
CA PHE A 186 10.40 -4.33 10.52
C PHE A 186 11.89 -4.20 10.78
N SER A 187 12.52 -3.20 10.13
CA SER A 187 13.90 -2.79 10.37
C SER A 187 13.93 -1.30 10.70
N ASP A 188 14.48 -0.95 11.86
CA ASP A 188 14.70 0.43 12.26
C ASP A 188 15.82 1.05 11.42
N THR A 189 15.53 2.14 10.72
CA THR A 189 16.51 2.86 9.90
C THR A 189 17.62 3.51 10.73
N ASN A 190 17.37 3.83 11.99
CA ASN A 190 18.39 4.40 12.88
C ASN A 190 19.49 3.38 13.24
N GLN A 191 19.16 2.09 13.23
CA GLN A 191 20.11 1.00 13.53
C GLN A 191 20.92 0.55 12.28
N LEU A 192 20.39 0.81 11.08
CA LEU A 192 21.00 0.33 9.84
C LEU A 192 21.94 1.33 9.19
N GLY A 193 22.00 2.60 9.66
CA GLY A 193 22.71 3.67 8.95
C GLY A 193 22.17 3.92 7.52
N GLU A 194 21.12 3.23 7.14
CA GLU A 194 20.49 3.32 5.83
C GLU A 194 19.41 4.40 5.83
N LYS A 195 19.61 5.43 5.02
CA LYS A 195 18.54 6.39 4.70
C LYS A 195 17.40 5.62 4.00
N ALA A 196 16.16 5.77 4.48
CA ALA A 196 15.00 5.20 3.78
C ALA A 196 15.02 5.63 2.30
N PRO A 197 14.66 4.74 1.35
CA PRO A 197 14.70 5.05 -0.07
C PRO A 197 13.91 6.31 -0.38
N GLU A 198 14.53 7.26 -1.06
CA GLU A 198 13.86 8.47 -1.55
C GLU A 198 13.01 8.08 -2.77
N LYS A 199 11.73 8.41 -2.75
CA LYS A 199 10.85 8.25 -3.91
C LYS A 199 11.27 9.25 -4.98
N LYS A 200 11.63 8.74 -6.16
CA LYS A 200 11.85 9.55 -7.37
C LYS A 200 10.55 9.66 -8.17
#